data_ae26f94dc1f84dacb04b994b77450153
#
_entry.id   ae26f94dc1f84dacb04b994b77450153
#
_cell.length_a   1.000
_cell.length_b   1.000
_cell.length_c   1.000
_cell.angle_alpha   90.00
_cell.angle_beta   90.00
_cell.angle_gamma   90.00
#
_symmetry.space_group_name_H-M   'P 1'
#
loop_
_entity.id
_entity.type
_entity.pdbx_description
1 polymer ?
#
loop_
_entity_poly.entity_id
_entity_poly.type
_entity_poly.pdbx_seq_one_letter_code
_entity_poly.pdbx_strand_id
1 'polypeptide(L)'
;VERATQSAHLMRNLWMDTNQYGDLHFRSNFLGSIFVGNAMQANDSYINFRAALPAIAAYQFNRNPAIGKLLVEWADAWLNDALRTTRGKPRGVFPAEVGFPKGEPGGVNSPNWYTAAHPPGTVNYDWQRGNYYGYMVDLMFLAQEITGNDKFLEPFLLQKKWVDQFRENPSLSPEPGTELCVGKVLSDSNRGGTASFDAIWKRMEKHRLSAKRGDPPILIDTKEVFKKMDHVRQEAKRRWPMLTSETSATDRVGFRGIADPFFIMTGARNTRPSVTYSGVGREFAAFVRRQDERFLQIVLYSFSDEPRQASVIPWKLEIGGSYQLRTGIDTNGDNHPDTRIAEKTFTLTRRGERVSFALAPRKTTIIEIHQSRSGRGLPLLADVAVISSEIKYSIW
;
A
#
# COMPACT_ATOMS: atom_id res chain seq x y z
N VAL A 1 -15.34 -0.38 -2.29
CA VAL A 1 -15.17 -1.74 -2.82
C VAL A 1 -14.51 -1.67 -4.19
N GLU A 2 -15.07 -0.95 -5.16
CA GLU A 2 -14.56 -0.86 -6.55
C GLU A 2 -13.09 -0.45 -6.61
N ARG A 3 -12.67 0.62 -5.91
CA ARG A 3 -11.27 1.06 -5.87
C ARG A 3 -10.34 0.01 -5.28
N ALA A 4 -10.79 -0.73 -4.28
CA ALA A 4 -10.02 -1.82 -3.69
C ALA A 4 -9.89 -2.99 -4.67
N THR A 5 -10.93 -3.28 -5.45
CA THR A 5 -10.89 -4.26 -6.53
C THR A 5 -9.94 -3.83 -7.66
N GLN A 6 -9.99 -2.55 -8.06
CA GLN A 6 -9.04 -1.98 -9.03
C GLN A 6 -7.60 -2.08 -8.51
N SER A 7 -7.37 -1.80 -7.23
CA SER A 7 -6.05 -1.95 -6.60
C SER A 7 -5.55 -3.40 -6.66
N ALA A 8 -6.42 -4.39 -6.46
CA ALA A 8 -6.07 -5.80 -6.60
C ALA A 8 -5.68 -6.17 -8.04
N HIS A 9 -6.39 -5.63 -9.04
CA HIS A 9 -6.02 -5.80 -10.44
C HIS A 9 -4.66 -5.16 -10.78
N LEU A 10 -4.40 -3.95 -10.27
CA LEU A 10 -3.12 -3.29 -10.43
C LEU A 10 -2.00 -4.11 -9.78
N MET A 11 -2.22 -4.63 -8.58
CA MET A 11 -1.29 -5.51 -7.89
C MET A 11 -0.89 -6.68 -8.80
N ARG A 12 -1.87 -7.45 -9.31
CA ARG A 12 -1.62 -8.62 -10.15
C ARG A 12 -0.96 -8.27 -11.49
N ASN A 13 -1.42 -7.23 -12.15
CA ASN A 13 -1.06 -6.94 -13.54
C ASN A 13 0.19 -6.07 -13.70
N LEU A 14 0.49 -5.21 -12.70
CA LEU A 14 1.59 -4.26 -12.81
C LEU A 14 2.76 -4.57 -11.87
N TRP A 15 2.48 -5.04 -10.66
CA TRP A 15 3.52 -5.13 -9.62
C TRP A 15 4.03 -6.55 -9.39
N MET A 16 3.25 -7.55 -9.77
CA MET A 16 3.58 -8.95 -9.55
C MET A 16 3.89 -9.69 -10.84
N ASP A 17 4.73 -10.72 -10.72
CA ASP A 17 5.02 -11.68 -11.77
C ASP A 17 5.52 -12.98 -11.18
N THR A 18 5.65 -14.02 -12.00
CA THR A 18 6.20 -15.29 -11.57
C THR A 18 7.73 -15.29 -11.61
N ASN A 19 8.33 -15.81 -10.55
CA ASN A 19 9.78 -16.04 -10.50
C ASN A 19 10.17 -17.32 -11.28
N GLN A 20 11.45 -17.67 -11.27
CA GLN A 20 11.97 -18.87 -11.95
C GLN A 20 11.38 -20.20 -11.45
N TYR A 21 10.76 -20.22 -10.26
CA TYR A 21 10.08 -21.39 -9.70
C TYR A 21 8.60 -21.45 -10.07
N GLY A 22 8.09 -20.44 -10.77
CA GLY A 22 6.66 -20.30 -11.07
C GLY A 22 5.84 -19.68 -9.93
N ASP A 23 6.48 -19.19 -8.88
CA ASP A 23 5.84 -18.57 -7.72
C ASP A 23 5.55 -17.10 -7.98
N LEU A 24 4.36 -16.65 -7.62
CA LEU A 24 3.88 -15.29 -7.82
C LEU A 24 4.42 -14.35 -6.74
N HIS A 25 5.27 -13.39 -7.10
CA HIS A 25 5.85 -12.41 -6.20
C HIS A 25 5.75 -10.99 -6.71
N PHE A 26 5.88 -10.01 -5.82
CA PHE A 26 6.14 -8.65 -6.25
C PHE A 26 7.52 -8.56 -6.91
N ARG A 27 7.59 -7.83 -8.01
CA ARG A 27 8.85 -7.61 -8.75
C ARG A 27 9.82 -6.71 -8.00
N SER A 28 9.32 -5.92 -7.07
CA SER A 28 10.08 -4.89 -6.37
C SER A 28 9.46 -4.49 -5.04
N ASN A 29 10.30 -4.16 -4.08
CA ASN A 29 9.93 -3.53 -2.81
C ASN A 29 9.22 -2.17 -3.00
N PHE A 30 9.42 -1.54 -4.14
CA PHE A 30 8.91 -0.20 -4.44
C PHE A 30 7.65 -0.21 -5.30
N LEU A 31 7.00 -1.36 -5.44
CA LEU A 31 5.79 -1.52 -6.25
C LEU A 31 6.00 -1.02 -7.70
N GLY A 32 7.18 -1.28 -8.25
CA GLY A 32 7.51 -0.92 -9.62
C GLY A 32 6.77 -1.81 -10.62
N SER A 33 6.31 -1.21 -11.72
CA SER A 33 5.72 -1.94 -12.86
C SER A 33 6.79 -2.46 -13.83
N ILE A 34 8.02 -1.97 -13.70
CA ILE A 34 9.17 -2.34 -14.53
C ILE A 34 10.14 -3.11 -13.64
N PHE A 35 10.77 -4.15 -14.21
CA PHE A 35 11.88 -4.80 -13.56
C PHE A 35 13.04 -3.80 -13.37
N VAL A 36 13.31 -3.49 -12.13
CA VAL A 36 14.43 -2.64 -11.76
C VAL A 36 15.61 -3.55 -11.51
N GLY A 37 16.57 -3.59 -12.44
CA GLY A 37 17.77 -4.44 -12.33
C GLY A 37 18.70 -4.13 -11.15
N ASN A 38 18.25 -3.32 -10.21
CA ASN A 38 18.95 -3.03 -8.98
C ASN A 38 18.62 -4.12 -7.95
N ALA A 39 19.63 -4.87 -7.59
CA ALA A 39 19.57 -5.96 -6.64
C ALA A 39 18.89 -5.62 -5.30
N MET A 40 19.04 -4.37 -4.83
CA MET A 40 18.42 -3.91 -3.57
C MET A 40 16.92 -3.65 -3.69
N GLN A 41 16.40 -3.53 -4.89
CA GLN A 41 14.99 -3.17 -5.14
C GLN A 41 14.20 -4.33 -5.73
N ALA A 42 14.84 -5.26 -6.39
CA ALA A 42 14.22 -6.39 -7.07
C ALA A 42 13.90 -7.52 -6.07
N ASN A 43 13.12 -7.23 -5.07
CA ASN A 43 12.75 -8.19 -4.04
C ASN A 43 11.26 -8.08 -3.71
N ASP A 44 10.61 -9.22 -3.41
CA ASP A 44 9.38 -9.25 -2.65
C ASP A 44 9.74 -9.30 -1.16
N SER A 45 9.12 -8.44 -0.38
CA SER A 45 9.37 -8.34 1.05
C SER A 45 8.07 -8.08 1.82
N TYR A 46 8.14 -8.20 3.13
CA TYR A 46 6.99 -7.96 4.00
C TYR A 46 6.37 -6.56 3.85
N ILE A 47 7.10 -5.60 3.33
CA ILE A 47 6.56 -4.26 3.07
C ILE A 47 5.44 -4.29 2.01
N ASN A 48 5.52 -5.24 1.08
CA ASN A 48 4.55 -5.36 0.00
C ASN A 48 3.16 -5.80 0.49
N PHE A 49 3.06 -6.34 1.70
CA PHE A 49 1.76 -6.59 2.34
C PHE A 49 0.88 -5.36 2.46
N ARG A 50 1.48 -4.20 2.60
CA ARG A 50 0.74 -2.93 2.65
C ARG A 50 0.00 -2.65 1.34
N ALA A 51 0.58 -3.05 0.22
CA ALA A 51 -0.07 -2.95 -1.09
C ALA A 51 -1.23 -3.95 -1.24
N ALA A 52 -1.16 -5.09 -0.56
CA ALA A 52 -2.20 -6.10 -0.57
C ALA A 52 -3.37 -5.80 0.38
N LEU A 53 -3.22 -4.89 1.35
CA LEU A 53 -4.29 -4.57 2.31
C LEU A 53 -5.64 -4.19 1.65
N PRO A 54 -5.70 -3.39 0.58
CA PRO A 54 -6.96 -3.13 -0.11
C PRO A 54 -7.60 -4.38 -0.71
N ALA A 55 -6.79 -5.30 -1.27
CA ALA A 55 -7.26 -6.56 -1.82
C ALA A 55 -7.81 -7.49 -0.71
N ILE A 56 -7.09 -7.59 0.41
CA ILE A 56 -7.51 -8.34 1.59
C ILE A 56 -8.84 -7.80 2.12
N ALA A 57 -8.96 -6.48 2.29
CA ALA A 57 -10.18 -5.84 2.77
C ALA A 57 -11.36 -6.06 1.81
N ALA A 58 -11.13 -5.94 0.49
CA ALA A 58 -12.16 -6.20 -0.51
C ALA A 58 -12.64 -7.66 -0.48
N TYR A 59 -11.71 -8.60 -0.39
CA TYR A 59 -12.05 -10.02 -0.27
C TYR A 59 -12.86 -10.30 1.00
N GLN A 60 -12.43 -9.79 2.13
CA GLN A 60 -13.15 -9.97 3.40
C GLN A 60 -14.57 -9.39 3.35
N PHE A 61 -14.76 -8.30 2.60
CA PHE A 61 -16.06 -7.66 2.45
C PHE A 61 -17.02 -8.41 1.51
N ASN A 62 -16.57 -8.81 0.31
CA ASN A 62 -17.46 -9.32 -0.74
C ASN A 62 -17.12 -10.72 -1.24
N ARG A 63 -16.08 -11.37 -0.70
CA ARG A 63 -15.62 -12.71 -1.08
C ARG A 63 -15.39 -12.86 -2.60
N ASN A 64 -14.91 -11.80 -3.25
CA ASN A 64 -14.64 -11.83 -4.68
C ASN A 64 -13.66 -12.96 -5.02
N PRO A 65 -14.06 -13.97 -5.84
CA PRO A 65 -13.25 -15.15 -6.08
C PRO A 65 -11.94 -14.86 -6.82
N ALA A 66 -11.90 -13.86 -7.69
CA ALA A 66 -10.68 -13.47 -8.39
C ALA A 66 -9.64 -12.86 -7.42
N ILE A 67 -10.10 -12.05 -6.47
CA ILE A 67 -9.23 -11.52 -5.42
C ILE A 67 -8.77 -12.65 -4.50
N GLY A 68 -9.68 -13.55 -4.10
CA GLY A 68 -9.33 -14.73 -3.29
C GLY A 68 -8.26 -15.58 -3.95
N LYS A 69 -8.42 -15.87 -5.25
CA LYS A 69 -7.43 -16.61 -6.04
C LYS A 69 -6.05 -15.93 -6.02
N LEU A 70 -6.00 -14.61 -6.27
CA LEU A 70 -4.76 -13.84 -6.24
C LEU A 70 -4.06 -13.92 -4.88
N LEU A 71 -4.81 -13.77 -3.78
CA LEU A 71 -4.26 -13.83 -2.43
C LEU A 71 -3.74 -15.23 -2.09
N VAL A 72 -4.42 -16.27 -2.55
CA VAL A 72 -3.97 -17.66 -2.37
C VAL A 72 -2.73 -17.95 -3.21
N GLU A 73 -2.65 -17.52 -4.46
CA GLU A 73 -1.47 -17.68 -5.31
C GLU A 73 -0.24 -17.02 -4.68
N TRP A 74 -0.40 -15.83 -4.12
CA TRP A 74 0.68 -15.15 -3.42
C TRP A 74 1.06 -15.82 -2.08
N ALA A 75 0.07 -16.30 -1.34
CA ALA A 75 0.31 -17.09 -0.13
C ALA A 75 1.04 -18.41 -0.44
N ASP A 76 0.68 -19.10 -1.52
CA ASP A 76 1.37 -20.30 -1.98
C ASP A 76 2.84 -20.01 -2.31
N ALA A 77 3.12 -18.91 -2.97
CA ALA A 77 4.50 -18.47 -3.26
C ALA A 77 5.32 -18.33 -1.98
N TRP A 78 4.82 -17.59 -1.00
CA TRP A 78 5.48 -17.43 0.29
C TRP A 78 5.56 -18.72 1.10
N LEU A 79 4.56 -19.61 1.00
CA LEU A 79 4.60 -20.93 1.60
C LEU A 79 5.73 -21.79 0.97
N ASN A 80 5.82 -21.79 -0.36
CA ASN A 80 6.87 -22.51 -1.09
C ASN A 80 8.25 -22.01 -0.65
N ASP A 81 8.43 -20.70 -0.53
CA ASP A 81 9.68 -20.14 -0.03
C ASP A 81 9.95 -20.48 1.42
N ALA A 82 8.92 -20.54 2.27
CA ALA A 82 9.09 -21.01 3.65
C ALA A 82 9.58 -22.47 3.71
N LEU A 83 9.09 -23.32 2.81
CA LEU A 83 9.41 -24.74 2.78
C LEU A 83 10.73 -25.08 2.05
N ARG A 84 11.22 -24.19 1.16
CA ARG A 84 12.55 -24.36 0.52
C ARG A 84 13.67 -24.17 1.52
N THR A 85 14.74 -24.94 1.34
CA THR A 85 15.94 -24.92 2.19
C THR A 85 17.15 -24.28 1.51
N THR A 86 16.94 -23.57 0.43
CA THR A 86 18.01 -22.88 -0.32
C THR A 86 18.79 -21.94 0.58
N ARG A 87 20.08 -21.84 0.39
CA ARG A 87 21.02 -21.00 1.16
C ARG A 87 21.07 -21.35 2.66
N GLY A 88 20.82 -22.62 3.00
CA GLY A 88 20.86 -23.08 4.39
C GLY A 88 19.67 -22.64 5.23
N LYS A 89 18.60 -22.15 4.62
CA LYS A 89 17.38 -21.75 5.31
C LYS A 89 16.66 -22.98 5.87
N PRO A 90 16.29 -23.00 7.18
CA PRO A 90 15.49 -24.07 7.74
C PRO A 90 14.11 -24.16 7.05
N ARG A 91 13.66 -25.41 6.85
CA ARG A 91 12.32 -25.66 6.32
C ARG A 91 11.24 -25.14 7.29
N GLY A 92 10.32 -24.33 6.79
CA GLY A 92 9.24 -23.75 7.61
C GLY A 92 9.52 -22.31 8.08
N VAL A 93 10.63 -21.71 7.64
CA VAL A 93 10.93 -20.29 7.95
C VAL A 93 10.68 -19.42 6.74
N PHE A 94 9.92 -18.35 6.92
CA PHE A 94 9.77 -17.34 5.90
C PHE A 94 11.06 -16.54 5.79
N PRO A 95 11.65 -16.38 4.60
CA PRO A 95 12.83 -15.55 4.42
C PRO A 95 12.49 -14.07 4.64
N ALA A 96 13.48 -13.24 4.94
CA ALA A 96 13.30 -11.80 5.11
C ALA A 96 12.77 -11.13 3.84
N GLU A 97 13.28 -11.56 2.69
CA GLU A 97 12.89 -11.14 1.35
C GLU A 97 13.07 -12.30 0.38
N VAL A 98 12.42 -12.19 -0.78
CA VAL A 98 12.60 -13.11 -1.90
C VAL A 98 13.07 -12.31 -3.11
N GLY A 99 14.27 -12.62 -3.62
CA GLY A 99 14.86 -11.94 -4.76
C GLY A 99 14.10 -12.23 -6.05
N PHE A 100 13.73 -11.21 -6.81
CA PHE A 100 13.06 -11.35 -8.10
C PHE A 100 14.05 -11.09 -9.26
N PRO A 101 14.05 -11.87 -10.36
CA PRO A 101 13.18 -13.01 -10.66
C PRO A 101 13.68 -14.37 -10.16
N LYS A 102 14.83 -14.46 -9.50
CA LYS A 102 15.50 -15.72 -9.19
C LYS A 102 14.88 -16.51 -8.02
N GLY A 103 14.04 -15.88 -7.18
CA GLY A 103 13.47 -16.53 -6.01
C GLY A 103 14.48 -16.81 -4.89
N GLU A 104 15.55 -16.03 -4.78
CA GLU A 104 16.60 -16.22 -3.78
C GLU A 104 16.10 -15.76 -2.39
N PRO A 105 16.10 -16.64 -1.37
CA PRO A 105 15.72 -16.25 -0.02
C PRO A 105 16.74 -15.28 0.59
N GLY A 106 16.24 -14.23 1.23
CA GLY A 106 17.03 -13.12 1.76
C GLY A 106 17.26 -12.00 0.74
N GLY A 107 16.75 -12.15 -0.47
CA GLY A 107 16.85 -11.17 -1.54
C GLY A 107 18.11 -11.27 -2.38
N VAL A 108 18.15 -10.50 -3.46
CA VAL A 108 19.29 -10.45 -4.38
C VAL A 108 20.48 -9.81 -3.67
N ASN A 109 21.65 -10.47 -3.75
CA ASN A 109 22.88 -10.04 -3.07
C ASN A 109 22.83 -9.97 -1.53
N SER A 110 21.82 -10.53 -0.89
CA SER A 110 21.87 -10.69 0.55
C SER A 110 23.00 -11.68 0.94
N PRO A 111 23.71 -11.47 2.05
CA PRO A 111 24.74 -12.40 2.51
C PRO A 111 24.15 -13.75 2.98
N ASN A 112 22.88 -13.76 3.37
CA ASN A 112 22.19 -14.94 3.91
C ASN A 112 20.67 -14.83 3.69
N TRP A 113 19.93 -15.84 4.12
CA TRP A 113 18.47 -15.89 3.95
C TRP A 113 17.69 -15.03 4.95
N TYR A 114 18.29 -14.62 6.07
CA TYR A 114 17.63 -13.95 7.19
C TYR A 114 17.93 -12.46 7.30
N THR A 115 18.86 -11.94 6.54
CA THR A 115 19.12 -10.50 6.45
C THR A 115 18.62 -9.97 5.12
N ALA A 116 17.70 -9.00 5.18
CA ALA A 116 17.22 -8.34 3.96
C ALA A 116 18.35 -7.56 3.28
N ALA A 117 18.35 -7.55 1.95
CA ALA A 117 19.30 -6.78 1.13
C ALA A 117 19.05 -5.26 1.20
N HIS A 118 18.11 -4.82 1.99
CA HIS A 118 17.66 -3.43 2.05
C HIS A 118 18.72 -2.49 2.63
N PRO A 119 18.81 -1.23 2.15
CA PRO A 119 19.80 -0.30 2.66
C PRO A 119 19.65 -0.09 4.17
N PRO A 120 20.74 -0.02 4.92
CA PRO A 120 20.72 0.27 6.34
C PRO A 120 20.02 1.62 6.60
N GLY A 121 19.03 1.62 7.47
CA GLY A 121 18.41 2.84 7.99
C GLY A 121 17.02 3.18 7.48
N THR A 122 16.45 2.48 6.51
CA THR A 122 15.09 2.76 6.03
C THR A 122 14.01 1.96 6.75
N VAL A 123 14.17 0.70 6.97
CA VAL A 123 13.38 -0.16 7.87
C VAL A 123 14.16 -1.45 8.10
N ASN A 124 14.17 -1.95 9.30
CA ASN A 124 14.79 -3.24 9.61
C ASN A 124 13.84 -4.36 9.20
N TYR A 125 14.02 -4.88 8.00
CA TYR A 125 13.28 -6.03 7.46
C TYR A 125 13.89 -7.37 7.85
N ASP A 126 14.84 -7.34 8.73
CA ASP A 126 15.40 -8.52 9.34
C ASP A 126 14.29 -9.32 10.04
N TRP A 127 14.14 -10.60 9.69
CA TRP A 127 13.15 -11.45 10.32
C TRP A 127 13.30 -11.49 11.83
N GLN A 128 14.50 -11.25 12.35
CA GLN A 128 14.79 -11.16 13.78
C GLN A 128 14.16 -9.92 14.46
N ARG A 129 13.87 -8.88 13.70
CA ARG A 129 13.25 -7.65 14.21
C ARG A 129 11.76 -7.49 13.83
N GLY A 130 11.20 -8.46 13.31
CA GLY A 130 9.91 -8.92 12.83
C GLY A 130 8.62 -8.20 13.17
N ASN A 131 8.51 -6.86 13.05
CA ASN A 131 7.20 -6.19 13.03
C ASN A 131 6.31 -6.66 11.86
N TYR A 132 6.89 -7.31 10.86
CA TYR A 132 6.21 -7.74 9.63
C TYR A 132 5.86 -9.22 9.60
N TYR A 133 6.37 -9.99 10.54
CA TYR A 133 6.01 -11.39 10.67
C TYR A 133 4.50 -11.60 10.87
N GLY A 134 3.84 -10.67 11.57
CA GLY A 134 2.40 -10.67 11.74
C GLY A 134 1.61 -10.65 10.43
N TYR A 135 2.08 -9.92 9.41
CA TYR A 135 1.44 -9.89 8.10
C TYR A 135 1.53 -11.25 7.39
N MET A 136 2.67 -11.94 7.53
CA MET A 136 2.85 -13.27 6.96
C MET A 136 1.88 -14.27 7.61
N VAL A 137 1.76 -14.20 8.94
CA VAL A 137 0.78 -15.01 9.70
C VAL A 137 -0.64 -14.74 9.19
N ASP A 138 -1.00 -13.46 9.02
CA ASP A 138 -2.32 -13.08 8.54
C ASP A 138 -2.61 -13.59 7.14
N LEU A 139 -1.62 -13.56 6.24
CA LEU A 139 -1.77 -14.09 4.88
C LEU A 139 -1.97 -15.61 4.88
N MET A 140 -1.18 -16.34 5.67
CA MET A 140 -1.28 -17.80 5.76
C MET A 140 -2.64 -18.22 6.33
N PHE A 141 -3.11 -17.56 7.36
CA PHE A 141 -4.43 -17.83 7.94
C PHE A 141 -5.56 -17.49 6.96
N LEU A 142 -5.45 -16.39 6.24
CA LEU A 142 -6.41 -16.03 5.21
C LEU A 142 -6.44 -17.05 4.07
N ALA A 143 -5.28 -17.52 3.60
CA ALA A 143 -5.20 -18.53 2.56
C ALA A 143 -5.77 -19.89 3.02
N GLN A 144 -5.53 -20.26 4.26
CA GLN A 144 -6.14 -21.44 4.85
C GLN A 144 -7.67 -21.28 4.95
N GLU A 145 -8.16 -20.10 5.36
CA GLU A 145 -9.60 -19.81 5.40
C GLU A 145 -10.24 -19.88 4.02
N ILE A 146 -9.58 -19.35 2.98
CA ILE A 146 -10.09 -19.35 1.61
C ILE A 146 -10.18 -20.76 1.04
N THR A 147 -9.18 -21.59 1.31
CA THR A 147 -8.99 -22.89 0.66
C THR A 147 -9.41 -24.09 1.52
N GLY A 148 -9.53 -23.91 2.83
CA GLY A 148 -9.69 -25.01 3.77
C GLY A 148 -8.45 -25.90 3.92
N ASN A 149 -7.29 -25.52 3.33
CA ASN A 149 -6.09 -26.37 3.28
C ASN A 149 -5.11 -26.03 4.39
N ASP A 150 -4.86 -26.98 5.28
CA ASP A 150 -3.98 -26.82 6.43
C ASP A 150 -2.48 -26.71 6.05
N LYS A 151 -2.09 -26.90 4.78
CA LYS A 151 -0.70 -26.72 4.34
C LYS A 151 -0.14 -25.33 4.72
N PHE A 152 -0.99 -24.30 4.71
CA PHE A 152 -0.59 -22.95 5.10
C PHE A 152 -0.21 -22.80 6.58
N LEU A 153 -0.56 -23.77 7.40
CA LEU A 153 -0.22 -23.81 8.82
C LEU A 153 1.08 -24.58 9.11
N GLU A 154 1.62 -25.34 8.14
CA GLU A 154 2.83 -26.17 8.31
C GLU A 154 4.03 -25.37 8.82
N PRO A 155 4.35 -24.16 8.34
CA PRO A 155 5.47 -23.38 8.85
C PRO A 155 5.39 -23.14 10.37
N PHE A 156 4.20 -22.86 10.88
CA PHE A 156 4.00 -22.58 12.31
C PHE A 156 4.13 -23.82 13.17
N LEU A 157 3.76 -24.99 12.65
CA LEU A 157 3.93 -26.27 13.33
C LEU A 157 5.42 -26.61 13.50
N LEU A 158 6.23 -26.35 12.45
CA LEU A 158 7.68 -26.53 12.51
C LEU A 158 8.33 -25.55 13.49
N GLN A 159 7.95 -24.28 13.41
CA GLN A 159 8.47 -23.25 14.28
C GLN A 159 8.12 -23.50 15.76
N LYS A 160 6.94 -24.03 16.05
CA LYS A 160 6.55 -24.41 17.42
C LYS A 160 7.52 -25.40 18.03
N LYS A 161 7.93 -26.40 17.27
CA LYS A 161 8.92 -27.40 17.70
C LYS A 161 10.23 -26.75 18.13
N TRP A 162 10.73 -25.78 17.35
CA TRP A 162 11.99 -25.10 17.68
C TRP A 162 11.87 -24.14 18.85
N VAL A 163 10.73 -23.49 18.99
CA VAL A 163 10.44 -22.66 20.17
C VAL A 163 10.45 -23.50 21.43
N ASP A 164 9.81 -24.67 21.40
CA ASP A 164 9.78 -25.59 22.56
C ASP A 164 11.18 -26.12 22.88
N GLN A 165 11.94 -26.55 21.87
CA GLN A 165 13.34 -27.01 22.04
C GLN A 165 14.24 -25.94 22.66
N PHE A 166 14.10 -24.69 22.26
CA PHE A 166 14.87 -23.59 22.83
C PHE A 166 14.44 -23.32 24.29
N ARG A 167 13.15 -23.38 24.58
CA ARG A 167 12.63 -23.16 25.94
C ARG A 167 13.07 -24.22 26.96
N GLU A 168 13.29 -25.44 26.48
CA GLU A 168 13.86 -26.52 27.32
C GLU A 168 15.32 -26.23 27.67
N ASN A 169 16.06 -25.50 26.84
CA ASN A 169 17.46 -25.19 27.04
C ASN A 169 17.78 -23.70 26.73
N PRO A 170 17.26 -22.76 27.51
CA PRO A 170 17.35 -21.32 27.18
C PRO A 170 18.75 -20.71 27.31
N SER A 171 19.69 -21.42 27.94
CA SER A 171 21.11 -21.01 28.05
C SER A 171 21.91 -21.23 26.78
N LEU A 172 21.36 -21.92 25.78
CA LEU A 172 22.05 -22.14 24.52
C LEU A 172 22.25 -20.83 23.75
N SER A 173 23.39 -20.71 23.12
CA SER A 173 23.71 -19.62 22.19
C SER A 173 23.78 -20.18 20.75
N PRO A 174 22.61 -20.34 20.07
CA PRO A 174 22.58 -20.98 18.78
C PRO A 174 23.20 -20.12 17.70
N GLU A 175 23.82 -20.75 16.71
CA GLU A 175 24.36 -20.11 15.52
C GLU A 175 23.25 -19.40 14.72
N PRO A 176 23.53 -18.20 14.20
CA PRO A 176 22.58 -17.48 13.37
C PRO A 176 22.10 -18.30 12.17
N GLY A 177 20.79 -18.22 11.89
CA GLY A 177 20.21 -18.90 10.74
C GLY A 177 19.83 -20.36 10.97
N THR A 178 20.10 -20.93 12.15
CA THR A 178 19.71 -22.31 12.51
C THR A 178 18.28 -22.38 13.05
N GLU A 179 17.69 -23.56 13.07
CA GLU A 179 16.36 -23.84 13.62
C GLU A 179 16.25 -23.39 15.08
N LEU A 180 17.26 -23.68 15.87
CA LEU A 180 17.30 -23.30 17.28
C LEU A 180 17.43 -21.78 17.46
N CYS A 181 18.16 -21.10 16.57
CA CYS A 181 18.21 -19.63 16.53
C CYS A 181 16.82 -19.04 16.21
N VAL A 182 16.08 -19.64 15.27
CA VAL A 182 14.70 -19.27 14.97
C VAL A 182 13.83 -19.46 16.23
N GLY A 183 13.94 -20.59 16.90
CA GLY A 183 13.23 -20.89 18.15
C GLY A 183 13.51 -19.85 19.23
N LYS A 184 14.79 -19.49 19.44
CA LYS A 184 15.21 -18.42 20.37
C LYS A 184 14.52 -17.10 20.05
N VAL A 185 14.61 -16.70 18.80
CA VAL A 185 14.07 -15.43 18.34
C VAL A 185 12.55 -15.36 18.49
N LEU A 186 11.84 -16.44 18.16
CA LEU A 186 10.38 -16.50 18.27
C LEU A 186 9.91 -16.64 19.73
N SER A 187 10.73 -17.16 20.63
CA SER A 187 10.41 -17.26 22.06
C SER A 187 10.55 -15.94 22.80
N ASP A 188 11.25 -14.94 22.26
CA ASP A 188 11.41 -13.62 22.87
C ASP A 188 10.09 -12.84 22.82
N SER A 189 9.48 -12.63 23.99
CA SER A 189 8.22 -11.89 24.15
C SER A 189 8.35 -10.38 24.06
N ASN A 190 9.59 -9.83 24.14
CA ASN A 190 9.85 -8.39 24.16
C ASN A 190 10.06 -7.78 22.77
N ARG A 191 9.64 -8.44 21.73
CA ARG A 191 9.70 -7.95 20.35
C ARG A 191 8.72 -6.81 20.16
N GLY A 192 9.21 -5.61 20.15
CA GLY A 192 8.42 -4.38 20.02
C GLY A 192 7.34 -4.46 18.93
N GLY A 193 6.08 -4.51 19.35
CA GLY A 193 4.90 -4.42 18.48
C GLY A 193 4.47 -5.68 17.74
N THR A 194 5.20 -6.79 17.83
CA THR A 194 4.82 -8.07 17.21
C THR A 194 4.11 -8.95 18.22
N ALA A 195 3.03 -9.61 17.80
CA ALA A 195 2.41 -10.64 18.62
C ALA A 195 3.46 -11.72 18.97
N SER A 196 3.56 -12.09 20.24
CA SER A 196 4.44 -13.19 20.66
C SER A 196 4.07 -14.46 19.90
N PHE A 197 5.02 -15.39 19.73
CA PHE A 197 4.73 -16.66 19.08
C PHE A 197 3.59 -17.42 19.78
N ASP A 198 3.48 -17.30 21.10
CA ASP A 198 2.38 -17.91 21.86
C ASP A 198 1.00 -17.32 21.49
N ALA A 199 0.94 -16.01 21.25
CA ALA A 199 -0.29 -15.38 20.77
C ALA A 199 -0.65 -15.86 19.36
N ILE A 200 0.34 -16.02 18.48
CA ILE A 200 0.16 -16.57 17.14
C ILE A 200 -0.31 -18.02 17.24
N TRP A 201 0.36 -18.84 18.07
CA TRP A 201 -0.01 -20.23 18.28
C TRP A 201 -1.43 -20.39 18.80
N LYS A 202 -1.79 -19.65 19.83
CA LYS A 202 -3.15 -19.63 20.39
C LYS A 202 -4.20 -19.21 19.36
N ARG A 203 -3.87 -18.25 18.51
CA ARG A 203 -4.73 -17.82 17.40
C ARG A 203 -4.89 -18.93 16.36
N MET A 204 -3.81 -19.64 16.02
CA MET A 204 -3.83 -20.76 15.10
C MET A 204 -4.69 -21.91 15.63
N GLU A 205 -4.55 -22.27 16.90
CA GLU A 205 -5.36 -23.32 17.52
C GLU A 205 -6.86 -22.95 17.50
N LYS A 206 -7.19 -21.70 17.83
CA LYS A 206 -8.56 -21.20 17.75
C LYS A 206 -9.08 -21.27 16.31
N HIS A 207 -8.27 -20.89 15.34
CA HIS A 207 -8.63 -20.93 13.92
C HIS A 207 -8.90 -22.36 13.43
N ARG A 208 -8.01 -23.32 13.78
CA ARG A 208 -8.21 -24.74 13.46
C ARG A 208 -9.48 -25.32 14.09
N LEU A 209 -9.76 -24.94 15.33
CA LEU A 209 -10.96 -25.40 16.03
C LEU A 209 -12.24 -24.84 15.41
N SER A 210 -12.23 -23.58 14.97
CA SER A 210 -13.36 -22.96 14.25
C SER A 210 -13.61 -23.64 12.90
N ALA A 211 -12.55 -23.88 12.13
CA ALA A 211 -12.64 -24.57 10.85
C ALA A 211 -13.21 -25.99 10.98
N LYS A 212 -12.79 -26.74 12.00
CA LYS A 212 -13.33 -28.09 12.28
C LYS A 212 -14.81 -28.10 12.65
N ARG A 213 -15.32 -27.02 13.26
CA ARG A 213 -16.74 -26.89 13.63
C ARG A 213 -17.61 -26.40 12.49
N GLY A 214 -17.03 -26.02 11.36
CA GLY A 214 -17.76 -25.37 10.26
C GLY A 214 -18.26 -23.96 10.65
N ASP A 215 -17.67 -23.35 11.67
CA ASP A 215 -18.00 -21.99 12.05
C ASP A 215 -17.74 -21.08 10.82
N PRO A 216 -18.62 -20.11 10.54
CA PRO A 216 -18.35 -19.17 9.47
C PRO A 216 -17.00 -18.49 9.75
N PRO A 217 -16.21 -18.21 8.71
CA PRO A 217 -14.92 -17.54 8.88
C PRO A 217 -15.10 -16.30 9.75
N ILE A 218 -14.18 -16.06 10.67
CA ILE A 218 -14.20 -14.89 11.56
C ILE A 218 -14.13 -13.65 10.66
N LEU A 219 -15.31 -13.18 10.26
CA LEU A 219 -15.44 -11.87 9.65
C LEU A 219 -14.79 -10.87 10.61
N ILE A 220 -14.14 -9.89 10.05
CA ILE A 220 -13.59 -8.77 10.80
C ILE A 220 -14.62 -8.38 11.86
N ASP A 221 -14.24 -8.42 13.12
CA ASP A 221 -15.09 -7.85 14.16
C ASP A 221 -15.30 -6.38 13.81
N THR A 222 -16.51 -6.08 13.30
CA THR A 222 -16.86 -4.75 12.82
C THR A 222 -16.71 -3.71 13.94
N LYS A 223 -16.91 -4.10 15.20
CA LYS A 223 -16.70 -3.21 16.35
C LYS A 223 -15.22 -2.87 16.53
N GLU A 224 -14.33 -3.85 16.40
CA GLU A 224 -12.89 -3.64 16.43
C GLU A 224 -12.42 -2.80 15.23
N VAL A 225 -12.97 -3.05 14.05
CA VAL A 225 -12.68 -2.24 12.85
C VAL A 225 -13.12 -0.81 13.06
N PHE A 226 -14.34 -0.55 13.56
CA PHE A 226 -14.80 0.81 13.83
C PHE A 226 -13.96 1.50 14.89
N LYS A 227 -13.58 0.79 15.96
CA LYS A 227 -12.66 1.31 16.98
C LYS A 227 -11.28 1.66 16.40
N LYS A 228 -10.72 0.80 15.56
CA LYS A 228 -9.47 1.08 14.84
C LYS A 228 -9.65 2.22 13.82
N MET A 229 -10.78 2.28 13.13
CA MET A 229 -11.10 3.39 12.23
C MET A 229 -11.19 4.72 12.97
N ASP A 230 -11.75 4.76 14.15
CA ASP A 230 -11.77 6.00 14.95
C ASP A 230 -10.37 6.44 15.36
N HIS A 231 -9.50 5.50 15.74
CA HIS A 231 -8.09 5.79 16.00
C HIS A 231 -7.38 6.30 14.71
N VAL A 232 -7.55 5.61 13.59
CA VAL A 232 -7.01 6.03 12.29
C VAL A 232 -7.57 7.40 11.90
N ARG A 233 -8.85 7.66 12.17
CA ARG A 233 -9.50 8.95 11.90
C ARG A 233 -8.91 10.08 12.75
N GLN A 234 -8.63 9.84 14.03
CA GLN A 234 -7.98 10.81 14.90
C GLN A 234 -6.51 11.05 14.46
N GLU A 235 -5.76 10.01 14.13
CA GLU A 235 -4.42 10.12 13.57
C GLU A 235 -4.43 10.79 12.20
N ALA A 236 -5.40 10.47 11.35
CA ALA A 236 -5.60 11.14 10.08
C ALA A 236 -5.90 12.63 10.29
N LYS A 237 -6.75 13.02 11.24
CA LYS A 237 -6.98 14.44 11.57
C LYS A 237 -5.70 15.17 11.95
N ARG A 238 -4.81 14.53 12.69
CA ARG A 238 -3.52 15.08 13.08
C ARG A 238 -2.55 15.19 11.89
N ARG A 239 -2.54 14.19 11.01
CA ARG A 239 -1.62 14.09 9.86
C ARG A 239 -2.24 14.59 8.55
N TRP A 240 -3.46 15.07 8.60
CA TRP A 240 -4.28 15.37 7.44
C TRP A 240 -3.62 16.26 6.37
N PRO A 241 -2.87 17.32 6.72
CA PRO A 241 -2.18 18.12 5.70
C PRO A 241 -1.19 17.33 4.84
N MET A 242 -0.77 16.16 5.34
CA MET A 242 0.19 15.28 4.65
C MET A 242 -0.49 14.16 3.85
N LEU A 243 -1.78 13.89 4.12
CA LEU A 243 -2.53 12.81 3.47
C LEU A 243 -3.36 13.29 2.28
N THR A 244 -3.50 14.60 2.11
CA THR A 244 -4.26 15.17 1.01
C THR A 244 -3.55 14.97 -0.30
N SER A 245 -4.29 14.43 -1.29
CA SER A 245 -3.74 14.21 -2.60
C SER A 245 -3.69 15.50 -3.40
N GLU A 246 -2.54 16.13 -3.42
CA GLU A 246 -2.22 17.24 -4.32
C GLU A 246 -1.66 16.76 -5.67
N THR A 247 -1.31 15.48 -5.78
CA THR A 247 -0.80 14.87 -7.01
C THR A 247 -1.83 13.91 -7.61
N SER A 248 -1.79 13.74 -8.93
CA SER A 248 -2.65 12.75 -9.59
C SER A 248 -2.31 11.32 -9.17
N ALA A 249 -3.28 10.41 -9.25
CA ALA A 249 -3.08 9.01 -8.92
C ALA A 249 -1.98 8.36 -9.78
N THR A 250 -1.91 8.71 -11.07
CA THR A 250 -0.89 8.23 -12.00
C THR A 250 0.51 8.68 -11.63
N ASP A 251 0.69 9.93 -11.21
CA ASP A 251 1.98 10.44 -10.77
C ASP A 251 2.45 9.76 -9.48
N ARG A 252 1.53 9.38 -8.61
CA ARG A 252 1.82 8.64 -7.38
C ARG A 252 2.25 7.21 -7.61
N VAL A 253 1.63 6.52 -8.58
CA VAL A 253 2.02 5.15 -8.94
C VAL A 253 3.45 5.12 -9.46
N GLY A 254 3.86 6.14 -10.22
CA GLY A 254 5.23 6.26 -10.72
C GLY A 254 6.28 6.57 -9.63
N PHE A 255 5.86 7.07 -8.46
CA PHE A 255 6.76 7.61 -7.43
C PHE A 255 6.68 6.94 -6.05
N ARG A 256 6.42 5.65 -5.96
CA ARG A 256 6.44 4.92 -4.69
C ARG A 256 5.15 4.98 -3.87
N GLY A 257 4.17 4.25 -4.30
CA GLY A 257 3.25 3.66 -3.36
C GLY A 257 2.12 4.57 -2.88
N ILE A 258 1.01 4.42 -3.56
CA ILE A 258 -0.30 4.83 -3.08
C ILE A 258 -0.61 4.25 -1.69
N ALA A 259 0.07 3.18 -1.30
CA ALA A 259 -0.29 2.37 -0.14
C ALA A 259 0.38 2.76 1.18
N ASP A 260 1.47 3.52 1.17
CA ASP A 260 2.18 3.88 2.40
C ASP A 260 2.19 5.38 2.68
N PRO A 261 1.47 5.85 3.71
CA PRO A 261 1.49 7.24 4.13
C PRO A 261 2.90 7.75 4.47
N PHE A 262 3.79 6.88 4.95
CA PHE A 262 5.16 7.23 5.27
C PHE A 262 5.98 7.55 4.01
N PHE A 263 5.81 6.78 2.94
CA PHE A 263 6.48 7.06 1.66
C PHE A 263 5.87 8.28 0.94
N ILE A 264 4.60 8.56 1.12
CA ILE A 264 4.00 9.81 0.65
C ILE A 264 4.71 11.01 1.29
N MET A 265 5.06 10.93 2.55
CA MET A 265 5.78 12.00 3.25
C MET A 265 7.21 12.23 2.73
N THR A 266 7.91 11.17 2.34
CA THR A 266 9.31 11.25 1.89
C THR A 266 9.45 11.37 0.38
N GLY A 267 8.54 10.78 -0.39
CA GLY A 267 8.56 10.78 -1.86
C GLY A 267 7.87 11.99 -2.50
N ALA A 268 6.88 12.57 -1.82
CA ALA A 268 6.13 13.72 -2.34
C ALA A 268 6.93 15.02 -2.43
N ARG A 269 8.13 15.06 -1.89
CA ARG A 269 9.00 16.25 -1.96
C ARG A 269 9.43 16.60 -3.38
N ASN A 270 9.39 15.65 -4.30
CA ASN A 270 9.89 15.82 -5.67
C ASN A 270 8.80 15.74 -6.74
N THR A 271 7.54 15.48 -6.39
CA THR A 271 6.45 15.50 -7.36
C THR A 271 5.85 16.90 -7.42
N ARG A 272 5.74 17.45 -8.62
CA ARG A 272 4.98 18.68 -8.81
C ARG A 272 3.51 18.44 -8.48
N PRO A 273 2.92 19.15 -7.53
CA PRO A 273 1.53 19.00 -7.23
C PRO A 273 0.69 19.33 -8.45
N SER A 274 -0.40 18.59 -8.66
CA SER A 274 -1.40 18.94 -9.66
C SER A 274 -2.20 20.14 -9.20
N VAL A 275 -2.45 20.20 -7.89
CA VAL A 275 -3.24 21.25 -7.24
C VAL A 275 -2.69 21.57 -5.86
N THR A 276 -3.01 22.77 -5.39
CA THR A 276 -2.90 23.13 -3.97
C THR A 276 -4.26 23.64 -3.51
N TYR A 277 -4.72 23.14 -2.34
CA TYR A 277 -6.02 23.50 -1.79
C TYR A 277 -5.92 24.68 -0.83
N SER A 278 -6.98 25.50 -0.79
CA SER A 278 -7.12 26.61 0.14
C SER A 278 -8.59 26.76 0.55
N GLY A 279 -8.85 27.11 1.82
CA GLY A 279 -10.21 27.26 2.34
C GLY A 279 -10.96 25.97 2.62
N VAL A 280 -10.39 24.81 2.35
CA VAL A 280 -11.00 23.49 2.58
C VAL A 280 -10.99 23.08 4.05
N GLY A 281 -10.22 23.75 4.92
CA GLY A 281 -10.05 23.38 6.32
C GLY A 281 -9.16 22.16 6.48
N ARG A 282 -9.38 21.42 7.59
CA ARG A 282 -8.68 20.16 7.89
C ARG A 282 -9.59 18.94 7.78
N GLU A 283 -10.87 19.13 7.53
CA GLU A 283 -11.91 18.09 7.56
C GLU A 283 -12.35 17.76 6.14
N PHE A 284 -11.41 17.34 5.29
CA PHE A 284 -11.72 16.95 3.93
C PHE A 284 -10.85 15.79 3.45
N ALA A 285 -11.32 15.05 2.46
CA ALA A 285 -10.55 14.11 1.67
C ALA A 285 -10.54 14.57 0.21
N ALA A 286 -9.40 14.50 -0.45
CA ALA A 286 -9.28 14.88 -1.84
C ALA A 286 -8.53 13.83 -2.66
N PHE A 287 -8.94 13.69 -3.91
CA PHE A 287 -8.30 12.80 -4.86
C PHE A 287 -8.27 13.45 -6.24
N VAL A 288 -7.09 13.73 -6.76
CA VAL A 288 -6.92 14.17 -8.14
C VAL A 288 -6.99 12.94 -9.04
N ARG A 289 -8.14 12.74 -9.69
CA ARG A 289 -8.42 11.55 -10.50
C ARG A 289 -7.72 11.60 -11.84
N ARG A 290 -7.81 12.75 -12.50
CA ARG A 290 -7.21 12.97 -13.80
C ARG A 290 -6.69 14.39 -13.91
N GLN A 291 -5.52 14.54 -14.49
CA GLN A 291 -4.88 15.81 -14.77
C GLN A 291 -4.06 15.72 -16.02
N ASP A 292 -4.27 16.64 -16.92
CA ASP A 292 -3.37 16.99 -18.01
C ASP A 292 -3.29 18.52 -18.15
N GLU A 293 -2.74 19.05 -19.23
CA GLU A 293 -2.59 20.49 -19.44
C GLU A 293 -3.91 21.21 -19.74
N ARG A 294 -4.96 20.46 -20.08
CA ARG A 294 -6.25 20.98 -20.54
C ARG A 294 -7.42 20.54 -19.66
N PHE A 295 -7.16 19.59 -18.77
CA PHE A 295 -8.19 18.97 -17.97
C PHE A 295 -7.71 18.69 -16.54
N LEU A 296 -8.60 18.94 -15.59
CA LEU A 296 -8.40 18.58 -14.18
C LEU A 296 -9.71 18.06 -13.60
N GLN A 297 -9.67 16.87 -13.01
CA GLN A 297 -10.79 16.31 -12.25
C GLN A 297 -10.35 15.99 -10.84
N ILE A 298 -11.09 16.52 -9.86
CA ILE A 298 -10.86 16.30 -8.43
C ILE A 298 -12.15 15.76 -7.81
N VAL A 299 -12.00 14.73 -7.00
CA VAL A 299 -13.04 14.22 -6.12
C VAL A 299 -12.74 14.72 -4.71
N LEU A 300 -13.63 15.46 -4.11
CA LEU A 300 -13.50 16.04 -2.77
C LEU A 300 -14.65 15.57 -1.88
N TYR A 301 -14.36 15.11 -0.66
CA TYR A 301 -15.35 14.85 0.37
C TYR A 301 -15.11 15.77 1.56
N SER A 302 -16.12 16.49 1.98
CA SER A 302 -16.08 17.31 3.19
C SER A 302 -16.59 16.51 4.39
N PHE A 303 -15.81 16.45 5.46
CA PHE A 303 -16.24 15.92 6.75
C PHE A 303 -16.84 17.00 7.66
N SER A 304 -16.86 18.25 7.22
CA SER A 304 -17.51 19.37 7.92
C SER A 304 -19.02 19.27 7.79
N ASP A 305 -19.74 19.71 8.82
CA ASP A 305 -21.19 19.85 8.80
C ASP A 305 -21.63 21.17 8.15
N GLU A 306 -20.69 22.11 7.94
CA GLU A 306 -20.95 23.41 7.36
C GLU A 306 -20.43 23.52 5.92
N PRO A 307 -21.16 24.23 5.03
CA PRO A 307 -20.67 24.52 3.69
C PRO A 307 -19.44 25.43 3.76
N ARG A 308 -18.53 25.30 2.82
CA ARG A 308 -17.28 26.08 2.77
C ARG A 308 -17.06 26.69 1.40
N GLN A 309 -16.51 27.90 1.36
CA GLN A 309 -15.89 28.45 0.17
C GLN A 309 -14.43 28.01 0.14
N ALA A 310 -14.09 27.27 -0.89
CA ALA A 310 -12.77 26.73 -1.10
C ALA A 310 -12.17 27.15 -2.41
N SER A 311 -10.89 26.92 -2.62
CA SER A 311 -10.24 27.15 -3.89
C SER A 311 -9.12 26.14 -4.14
N VAL A 312 -8.79 25.96 -5.42
CA VAL A 312 -7.61 25.22 -5.87
C VAL A 312 -6.69 26.13 -6.69
N ILE A 313 -5.40 25.86 -6.61
CA ILE A 313 -4.41 26.37 -7.55
C ILE A 313 -4.07 25.22 -8.50
N PRO A 314 -4.47 25.23 -9.77
CA PRO A 314 -4.17 24.18 -10.73
C PRO A 314 -2.78 24.44 -11.36
N TRP A 315 -1.77 23.69 -10.93
CA TRP A 315 -0.39 23.94 -11.33
C TRP A 315 -0.04 23.49 -12.74
N LYS A 316 -0.77 22.51 -13.30
CA LYS A 316 -0.44 21.90 -14.60
C LYS A 316 -1.27 22.42 -15.77
N LEU A 317 -2.34 23.17 -15.51
CA LEU A 317 -3.15 23.74 -16.59
C LEU A 317 -2.39 24.81 -17.37
N GLU A 318 -2.67 24.90 -18.67
CA GLU A 318 -2.05 25.86 -19.59
C GLU A 318 -2.39 27.30 -19.21
N ILE A 319 -1.36 28.14 -19.12
CA ILE A 319 -1.54 29.58 -18.87
C ILE A 319 -2.04 30.28 -20.15
N GLY A 320 -2.94 31.25 -19.99
CA GLY A 320 -3.59 31.95 -21.09
C GLY A 320 -4.79 31.20 -21.67
N GLY A 321 -5.03 29.98 -21.23
CA GLY A 321 -6.20 29.19 -21.61
C GLY A 321 -7.48 29.69 -20.94
N SER A 322 -8.60 29.60 -21.64
CA SER A 322 -9.93 29.77 -21.05
C SER A 322 -10.48 28.42 -20.66
N TYR A 323 -11.07 28.36 -19.49
CA TYR A 323 -11.54 27.12 -18.86
C TYR A 323 -12.99 27.24 -18.40
N GLN A 324 -13.68 26.13 -18.43
CA GLN A 324 -14.97 25.94 -17.81
C GLN A 324 -14.78 25.13 -16.53
N LEU A 325 -15.14 25.72 -15.40
CA LEU A 325 -15.25 25.01 -14.11
C LEU A 325 -16.67 24.49 -13.97
N ARG A 326 -16.80 23.20 -13.69
CA ARG A 326 -18.04 22.57 -13.27
C ARG A 326 -17.85 21.97 -11.89
N THR A 327 -18.79 22.24 -10.99
CA THR A 327 -18.83 21.60 -9.67
C THR A 327 -20.21 20.98 -9.43
N GLY A 328 -20.23 19.82 -8.82
CA GLY A 328 -21.48 19.12 -8.52
C GLY A 328 -21.28 18.04 -7.44
N ILE A 329 -22.38 17.49 -6.99
CA ILE A 329 -22.38 16.39 -6.02
C ILE A 329 -22.44 15.08 -6.79
N ASP A 330 -21.59 14.15 -6.39
CA ASP A 330 -21.64 12.75 -6.80
C ASP A 330 -22.48 11.98 -5.78
N THR A 331 -23.63 11.51 -6.22
CA THR A 331 -24.60 10.78 -5.39
C THR A 331 -24.56 9.27 -5.60
N ASN A 332 -24.07 8.84 -6.74
CA ASN A 332 -24.03 7.43 -7.16
C ASN A 332 -22.63 6.79 -7.07
N GLY A 333 -21.58 7.58 -6.84
CA GLY A 333 -20.21 7.11 -6.67
C GLY A 333 -19.46 6.85 -7.98
N ASP A 334 -19.96 7.35 -9.12
CA ASP A 334 -19.32 7.18 -10.43
C ASP A 334 -18.21 8.19 -10.71
N ASN A 335 -18.04 9.16 -9.83
CA ASN A 335 -17.11 10.29 -9.87
C ASN A 335 -17.45 11.31 -10.98
N HIS A 336 -18.71 11.42 -11.31
CA HIS A 336 -19.26 12.50 -12.14
C HIS A 336 -20.27 13.34 -11.34
N PRO A 337 -20.45 14.61 -11.68
CA PRO A 337 -21.40 15.46 -10.97
C PRO A 337 -22.85 15.13 -11.38
N ASP A 338 -23.60 14.44 -10.53
CA ASP A 338 -25.04 14.16 -10.76
C ASP A 338 -25.90 15.40 -10.57
N THR A 339 -25.57 16.18 -9.52
CA THR A 339 -26.26 17.42 -9.21
C THR A 339 -25.32 18.58 -9.35
N ARG A 340 -25.60 19.47 -10.31
CA ARG A 340 -24.80 20.66 -10.54
C ARG A 340 -24.93 21.65 -9.39
N ILE A 341 -23.79 22.08 -8.83
CA ILE A 341 -23.73 23.18 -7.84
C ILE A 341 -23.44 24.49 -8.56
N ALA A 342 -22.44 24.52 -9.41
CA ALA A 342 -22.05 25.72 -10.13
C ALA A 342 -21.34 25.38 -11.45
N GLU A 343 -21.45 26.34 -12.38
CA GLU A 343 -20.69 26.35 -13.61
C GLU A 343 -20.22 27.77 -13.90
N LYS A 344 -18.93 27.94 -14.18
CA LYS A 344 -18.39 29.25 -14.54
C LYS A 344 -17.21 29.12 -15.50
N THR A 345 -17.01 30.13 -16.31
CA THR A 345 -15.83 30.29 -17.15
C THR A 345 -14.81 31.20 -16.48
N PHE A 346 -13.52 30.91 -16.70
CA PHE A 346 -12.42 31.74 -16.23
C PHE A 346 -11.23 31.61 -17.19
N THR A 347 -10.33 32.58 -17.16
CA THR A 347 -9.06 32.50 -17.87
C THR A 347 -7.93 32.40 -16.85
N LEU A 348 -7.03 31.44 -17.03
CA LEU A 348 -5.86 31.30 -16.20
C LEU A 348 -4.75 32.21 -16.72
N THR A 349 -4.58 33.39 -16.10
CA THR A 349 -3.66 34.42 -16.58
C THR A 349 -2.23 34.20 -16.10
N ARG A 350 -2.04 33.53 -14.96
CA ARG A 350 -0.71 33.29 -14.35
C ARG A 350 -0.70 32.01 -13.52
N ARG A 351 0.48 31.47 -13.29
CA ARG A 351 0.65 30.36 -12.31
C ARG A 351 0.34 30.85 -10.91
N GLY A 352 -0.21 29.96 -10.10
CA GLY A 352 -0.60 30.27 -8.72
C GLY A 352 -1.93 30.98 -8.58
N GLU A 353 -2.67 31.16 -9.67
CA GLU A 353 -4.03 31.73 -9.64
C GLU A 353 -5.01 30.76 -9.01
N ARG A 354 -5.90 31.30 -8.16
CA ARG A 354 -6.87 30.50 -7.40
C ARG A 354 -8.20 30.42 -8.14
N VAL A 355 -8.71 29.21 -8.24
CA VAL A 355 -10.05 28.94 -8.79
C VAL A 355 -10.96 28.54 -7.63
N SER A 356 -11.93 29.40 -7.29
CA SER A 356 -12.80 29.23 -6.15
C SER A 356 -14.04 28.40 -6.51
N PHE A 357 -14.52 27.61 -5.53
CA PHE A 357 -15.73 26.78 -5.64
C PHE A 357 -16.39 26.62 -4.26
N ALA A 358 -17.67 26.22 -4.27
CA ALA A 358 -18.39 25.84 -3.06
C ALA A 358 -18.18 24.34 -2.76
N LEU A 359 -17.94 24.02 -1.50
CA LEU A 359 -17.80 22.65 -0.99
C LEU A 359 -19.00 22.32 -0.12
N ALA A 360 -19.79 21.34 -0.54
CA ALA A 360 -20.97 20.90 0.18
C ALA A 360 -20.60 20.09 1.45
N PRO A 361 -21.34 20.28 2.55
CA PRO A 361 -21.09 19.54 3.79
C PRO A 361 -21.45 18.05 3.63
N ARG A 362 -20.64 17.18 4.22
CA ARG A 362 -20.88 15.71 4.28
C ARG A 362 -21.19 15.05 2.94
N LYS A 363 -20.70 15.61 1.84
CA LYS A 363 -20.97 15.10 0.49
C LYS A 363 -19.68 15.03 -0.34
N THR A 364 -19.70 14.11 -1.29
CA THR A 364 -18.68 14.05 -2.34
C THR A 364 -18.96 15.13 -3.38
N THR A 365 -18.04 16.05 -3.52
CA THR A 365 -18.10 17.13 -4.52
C THR A 365 -17.11 16.82 -5.63
N ILE A 366 -17.57 16.83 -6.87
CA ILE A 366 -16.72 16.71 -8.04
C ILE A 366 -16.41 18.10 -8.58
N ILE A 367 -15.14 18.32 -8.87
CA ILE A 367 -14.63 19.53 -9.52
C ILE A 367 -14.03 19.10 -10.84
N GLU A 368 -14.56 19.65 -11.94
CA GLU A 368 -14.04 19.46 -13.27
C GLU A 368 -13.67 20.81 -13.89
N ILE A 369 -12.46 20.90 -14.41
CA ILE A 369 -11.96 22.06 -15.14
C ILE A 369 -11.57 21.60 -16.53
N HIS A 370 -12.29 22.08 -17.53
CA HIS A 370 -12.07 21.77 -18.94
C HIS A 370 -11.60 23.00 -19.69
N GLN A 371 -10.58 22.86 -20.51
CA GLN A 371 -10.20 23.92 -21.42
C GLN A 371 -11.27 24.11 -22.49
N SER A 372 -11.85 25.32 -22.56
CA SER A 372 -12.80 25.70 -23.58
C SER A 372 -12.13 26.40 -24.76
N ARG A 373 -11.00 27.07 -24.52
CA ARG A 373 -10.18 27.72 -25.55
C ARG A 373 -8.70 27.64 -25.16
N SER A 374 -7.85 27.21 -26.09
CA SER A 374 -6.41 27.19 -25.92
C SER A 374 -5.87 28.60 -25.72
N GLY A 375 -4.97 28.77 -24.75
CA GLY A 375 -4.15 29.96 -24.65
C GLY A 375 -3.10 30.00 -25.77
N ARG A 376 -2.58 31.14 -26.07
CA ARG A 376 -1.30 31.21 -26.80
C ARG A 376 -0.23 30.88 -25.79
N GLY A 377 0.08 29.57 -25.65
CA GLY A 377 1.01 29.10 -24.66
C GLY A 377 2.36 29.76 -24.78
N LEU A 378 2.88 30.27 -23.68
CA LEU A 378 4.32 30.34 -23.53
C LEU A 378 4.79 28.88 -23.50
N PRO A 379 5.75 28.47 -24.34
CA PRO A 379 6.14 27.08 -24.44
C PRO A 379 6.66 26.58 -23.10
N LEU A 380 6.26 25.36 -22.76
CA LEU A 380 6.70 24.58 -21.58
C LEU A 380 8.22 24.33 -21.51
N LEU A 381 9.01 24.87 -22.43
CA LEU A 381 10.45 24.65 -22.55
C LEU A 381 11.26 24.99 -21.29
N ALA A 382 10.82 25.95 -20.50
CA ALA A 382 11.46 26.25 -19.21
C ALA A 382 11.21 25.15 -18.16
N ASP A 383 10.08 24.44 -18.25
CA ASP A 383 9.70 23.39 -17.32
C ASP A 383 10.36 22.05 -17.66
N VAL A 384 10.62 21.76 -18.93
CA VAL A 384 11.30 20.53 -19.38
C VAL A 384 12.79 20.53 -18.98
N ALA A 385 13.44 21.68 -19.00
CA ALA A 385 14.85 21.81 -18.60
C ALA A 385 15.06 21.51 -17.10
N VAL A 386 14.10 21.89 -16.25
CA VAL A 386 14.14 21.62 -14.81
C VAL A 386 13.87 20.14 -14.53
N ILE A 387 12.96 19.50 -15.27
CA ILE A 387 12.67 18.05 -15.12
C ILE A 387 13.91 17.22 -15.47
N SER A 388 14.68 17.59 -16.49
CA SER A 388 15.87 16.82 -16.89
C SER A 388 17.04 16.93 -15.91
N SER A 389 17.15 18.05 -15.17
CA SER A 389 18.17 18.23 -14.13
C SER A 389 17.80 17.54 -12.81
N GLU A 390 16.51 17.48 -12.46
CA GLU A 390 16.01 16.82 -11.25
C GLU A 390 15.96 15.29 -11.37
N ILE A 391 15.70 14.76 -12.57
CA ILE A 391 15.75 13.30 -12.82
C ILE A 391 17.15 12.73 -12.63
N LYS A 392 18.20 13.51 -12.83
CA LYS A 392 19.59 13.07 -12.60
C LYS A 392 19.93 12.86 -11.12
N TYR A 393 19.18 13.41 -10.19
CA TYR A 393 19.45 13.31 -8.75
C TYR A 393 18.50 12.39 -7.98
N SER A 394 17.50 11.79 -8.62
CA SER A 394 16.54 10.88 -7.97
C SER A 394 16.86 9.40 -8.12
N ILE A 395 18.08 9.04 -8.56
CA ILE A 395 18.58 7.66 -8.62
C ILE A 395 19.62 7.46 -7.51
N TRP A 396 19.21 7.70 -6.27
CA TRP A 396 19.96 7.29 -5.08
C TRP A 396 19.05 6.64 -4.05
#